data_ce8a261cdd160ec716c70eabfd70f41b
#
_entry.id   ce8a261cdd160ec716c70eabfd70f41b
#
_cell.length_a   1.000
_cell.length_b   1.000
_cell.length_c   1.000
_cell.angle_alpha   90.00
_cell.angle_beta   90.00
_cell.angle_gamma   90.00
#
_symmetry.space_group_name_H-M   'P 1'
#
loop_
_entity.id
_entity.type
_entity.pdbx_description
1 polymer ?
#
loop_
_entity_poly.entity_id
_entity_poly.type
_entity_poly.pdbx_seq_one_letter_code
_entity_poly.pdbx_strand_id
1 'polypeptide(L)'
;RFERITSGGVNRLNFNVSTQYGDNLFLGLNLNTYNVNQKEQLSHWETYDGTTSIKNAYFENNHKTTGSGFSLQLGAIVKATKQLRVGVTYSSPTWYTLKDEYTQYLSVNNRSAFANPKVIVEAPEYKFRTPSSWTLSGAYLFGKSALISVDYIYKNYQNLYFRSSLMKSQNEAVEENLAATSALRIGGEYRIPFKTNEITNYVSLRAGYRYEQSPYKKSIYNIDPLTGYSFGAGVTLGGIRLDASYDVAKQTNLYQMYENVLTTPAHIKSTYGNFLFTFTAQLF
;
A
#
# COMPACT_ATOMS: atom_id res chain seq x y z
N ARG A 1 9.33 -21.80 16.65
CA ARG A 1 8.53 -21.53 15.44
C ARG A 1 7.79 -20.23 15.64
N PHE A 2 7.79 -19.38 14.62
CA PHE A 2 7.04 -18.11 14.60
C PHE A 2 6.08 -18.11 13.41
N GLU A 3 4.86 -17.64 13.63
CA GLU A 3 3.83 -17.55 12.58
C GLU A 3 3.04 -16.25 12.74
N ARG A 4 2.82 -15.54 11.62
CA ARG A 4 2.00 -14.34 11.55
C ARG A 4 0.90 -14.56 10.51
N ILE A 5 -0.35 -14.41 10.92
CA ILE A 5 -1.52 -14.50 10.05
C ILE A 5 -2.23 -13.16 10.09
N THR A 6 -2.43 -12.55 8.94
CA THR A 6 -3.19 -11.30 8.79
C THR A 6 -4.45 -11.58 7.99
N SER A 7 -5.58 -11.09 8.45
CA SER A 7 -6.88 -11.23 7.80
C SER A 7 -7.69 -9.93 7.85
N GLY A 8 -8.71 -9.82 6.97
CA GLY A 8 -9.47 -8.58 6.81
C GLY A 8 -8.74 -7.55 5.95
N GLY A 9 -8.99 -6.26 6.19
CA GLY A 9 -8.36 -5.21 5.40
C GLY A 9 -9.03 -3.85 5.55
N VAL A 10 -8.70 -2.96 4.62
CA VAL A 10 -9.27 -1.61 4.53
C VAL A 10 -10.08 -1.50 3.24
N ASN A 11 -11.38 -1.35 3.36
CA ASN A 11 -12.27 -1.08 2.23
C ASN A 11 -12.35 0.41 1.98
N ARG A 12 -12.32 0.82 0.71
CA ARG A 12 -12.43 2.20 0.30
C ARG A 12 -13.60 2.39 -0.67
N LEU A 13 -14.47 3.33 -0.36
CA LEU A 13 -15.46 3.86 -1.28
C LEU A 13 -15.02 5.24 -1.73
N ASN A 14 -15.08 5.51 -3.03
CA ASN A 14 -14.68 6.79 -3.60
C ASN A 14 -15.79 7.40 -4.46
N PHE A 15 -15.94 8.71 -4.32
CA PHE A 15 -16.79 9.55 -5.16
C PHE A 15 -15.90 10.53 -5.94
N ASN A 16 -15.99 10.47 -7.25
CA ASN A 16 -15.19 11.30 -8.12
C ASN A 16 -16.08 12.27 -8.90
N VAL A 17 -15.65 13.54 -8.96
CA VAL A 17 -16.21 14.57 -9.81
C VAL A 17 -15.07 15.17 -10.63
N SER A 18 -15.27 15.28 -11.92
CA SER A 18 -14.28 15.88 -12.81
C SER A 18 -14.93 16.82 -13.79
N THR A 19 -14.20 17.86 -14.19
CA THR A 19 -14.65 18.84 -15.16
C THR A 19 -13.51 19.19 -16.11
N GLN A 20 -13.87 19.63 -17.30
CA GLN A 20 -12.97 20.18 -18.28
C GLN A 20 -13.25 21.68 -18.42
N TYR A 21 -12.20 22.48 -18.31
CA TYR A 21 -12.26 23.92 -18.56
C TYR A 21 -11.48 24.25 -19.84
N GLY A 22 -12.18 24.75 -20.83
CA GLY A 22 -11.67 24.91 -22.19
C GLY A 22 -11.20 23.55 -22.76
N ASP A 23 -10.26 23.58 -23.71
CA ASP A 23 -9.79 22.37 -24.40
C ASP A 23 -8.59 21.70 -23.71
N ASN A 24 -7.96 22.39 -22.75
CA ASN A 24 -6.64 22.03 -22.27
C ASN A 24 -6.57 21.71 -20.78
N LEU A 25 -7.50 22.18 -19.95
CA LEU A 25 -7.44 22.01 -18.50
C LEU A 25 -8.52 21.03 -18.01
N PHE A 26 -8.10 20.02 -17.28
CA PHE A 26 -8.97 19.06 -16.61
C PHE A 26 -8.76 19.17 -15.11
N LEU A 27 -9.83 19.25 -14.35
CA LEU A 27 -9.82 19.32 -12.89
C LEU A 27 -10.60 18.14 -12.34
N GLY A 28 -10.11 17.57 -11.25
CA GLY A 28 -10.74 16.44 -10.57
C GLY A 28 -10.72 16.59 -9.06
N LEU A 29 -11.82 16.19 -8.44
CA LEU A 29 -11.98 16.05 -7.00
C LEU A 29 -12.39 14.60 -6.72
N ASN A 30 -11.71 13.97 -5.77
CA ASN A 30 -12.05 12.63 -5.31
C ASN A 30 -12.24 12.65 -3.78
N LEU A 31 -13.37 12.16 -3.32
CA LEU A 31 -13.70 11.98 -1.90
C LEU A 31 -13.63 10.50 -1.59
N ASN A 32 -12.86 10.15 -0.56
CA ASN A 32 -12.67 8.76 -0.17
C ASN A 32 -13.15 8.54 1.26
N THR A 33 -13.93 7.50 1.46
CA THR A 33 -14.27 6.97 2.78
C THR A 33 -13.65 5.59 2.94
N TYR A 34 -13.22 5.29 4.15
CA TYR A 34 -12.54 4.04 4.49
C TYR A 34 -13.27 3.33 5.62
N ASN A 35 -13.35 2.02 5.52
CA ASN A 35 -13.77 1.13 6.61
C ASN A 35 -12.62 0.16 6.89
N VAL A 36 -12.15 0.18 8.14
CA VAL A 36 -11.04 -0.64 8.61
C VAL A 36 -11.59 -1.80 9.43
N ASN A 37 -11.22 -3.03 9.06
CA ASN A 37 -11.48 -4.22 9.85
C ASN A 37 -10.34 -5.21 9.56
N GLN A 38 -9.30 -5.13 10.35
CA GLN A 38 -8.08 -5.93 10.19
C GLN A 38 -7.82 -6.70 11.48
N LYS A 39 -7.38 -7.95 11.34
CA LYS A 39 -6.94 -8.80 12.43
C LYS A 39 -5.56 -9.35 12.11
N GLU A 40 -4.64 -9.27 13.07
CA GLU A 40 -3.34 -9.91 13.04
C GLU A 40 -3.26 -10.91 14.20
N GLN A 41 -2.80 -12.11 13.90
CA GLN A 41 -2.48 -13.14 14.88
C GLN A 41 -1.01 -13.46 14.79
N LEU A 42 -0.31 -13.32 15.90
CA LEU A 42 1.09 -13.71 16.08
C LEU A 42 1.13 -14.93 17.00
N SER A 43 1.75 -16.03 16.53
CA SER A 43 1.93 -17.24 17.30
C SER A 43 3.41 -17.59 17.39
N HIS A 44 3.88 -17.83 18.59
CA HIS A 44 5.27 -18.15 18.88
C HIS A 44 5.37 -19.42 19.71
N TRP A 45 6.12 -20.41 19.23
CA TRP A 45 6.40 -21.66 19.92
C TRP A 45 7.90 -21.75 20.22
N GLU A 46 8.22 -22.04 21.47
CA GLU A 46 9.59 -22.30 21.92
C GLU A 46 9.68 -23.67 22.56
N THR A 47 10.84 -24.33 22.35
CA THR A 47 11.20 -25.60 22.97
C THR A 47 12.55 -25.42 23.65
N TYR A 48 12.67 -25.91 24.88
CA TYR A 48 13.86 -25.76 25.72
C TYR A 48 14.43 -27.13 26.03
N ASP A 49 15.69 -27.34 25.68
CA ASP A 49 16.44 -28.62 25.92
C ASP A 49 17.22 -28.60 27.25
N GLY A 50 17.13 -27.52 28.02
CA GLY A 50 17.84 -27.31 29.28
C GLY A 50 17.26 -28.09 30.47
N THR A 51 17.88 -27.89 31.65
CA THR A 51 17.48 -28.47 32.94
C THR A 51 16.28 -27.76 33.58
N THR A 52 15.71 -26.74 32.93
CA THR A 52 14.58 -25.99 33.45
C THR A 52 13.31 -26.85 33.49
N SER A 53 12.40 -26.51 34.41
CA SER A 53 11.08 -27.14 34.52
C SER A 53 10.17 -26.81 33.32
N ILE A 54 10.45 -25.73 32.58
CA ILE A 54 9.74 -25.35 31.38
C ILE A 54 10.42 -26.02 30.18
N LYS A 55 9.71 -26.89 29.48
CA LYS A 55 10.18 -27.60 28.27
C LYS A 55 9.66 -26.98 26.99
N ASN A 56 8.47 -26.39 27.02
CA ASN A 56 7.88 -25.67 25.89
C ASN A 56 7.08 -24.46 26.38
N ALA A 57 7.00 -23.47 25.53
CA ALA A 57 6.14 -22.30 25.69
C ALA A 57 5.43 -21.99 24.38
N TYR A 58 4.17 -21.61 24.49
CA TYR A 58 3.35 -21.10 23.39
C TYR A 58 2.78 -19.76 23.78
N PHE A 59 3.05 -18.76 22.97
CA PHE A 59 2.50 -17.41 23.12
C PHE A 59 1.71 -17.05 21.87
N GLU A 60 0.49 -16.53 22.07
CA GLU A 60 -0.36 -16.01 21.00
C GLU A 60 -0.78 -14.59 21.34
N ASN A 61 -0.64 -13.70 20.37
CA ASN A 61 -1.12 -12.33 20.45
C ASN A 61 -2.02 -12.05 19.25
N ASN A 62 -3.29 -11.73 19.51
CA ASN A 62 -4.26 -11.30 18.52
C ASN A 62 -4.45 -9.79 18.67
N HIS A 63 -4.29 -9.07 17.58
CA HIS A 63 -4.55 -7.65 17.47
C HIS A 63 -5.64 -7.41 16.43
N LYS A 64 -6.72 -6.78 16.83
CA LYS A 64 -7.83 -6.42 15.95
C LYS A 64 -7.98 -4.90 15.92
N THR A 65 -7.90 -4.32 14.72
CA THR A 65 -8.14 -2.89 14.49
C THR A 65 -9.43 -2.71 13.72
N THR A 66 -10.32 -1.88 14.23
CA THR A 66 -11.57 -1.48 13.58
C THR A 66 -11.69 0.02 13.53
N GLY A 67 -12.43 0.54 12.55
CA GLY A 67 -12.68 1.98 12.47
C GLY A 67 -13.05 2.47 11.09
N SER A 68 -13.04 3.79 10.96
CA SER A 68 -13.37 4.47 9.72
C SER A 68 -12.40 5.60 9.42
N GLY A 69 -12.37 6.06 8.19
CA GLY A 69 -11.51 7.16 7.78
C GLY A 69 -12.07 7.93 6.59
N PHE A 70 -11.48 9.09 6.38
CA PHE A 70 -11.84 9.99 5.29
C PHE A 70 -10.59 10.66 4.71
N SER A 71 -10.57 10.85 3.39
CA SER A 71 -9.57 11.68 2.69
C SER A 71 -10.13 12.30 1.43
N LEU A 72 -9.44 13.31 0.92
CA LEU A 72 -9.75 13.93 -0.36
C LEU A 72 -8.52 14.00 -1.26
N GLN A 73 -8.75 14.05 -2.58
CA GLN A 73 -7.71 14.26 -3.55
C GLN A 73 -8.15 15.36 -4.53
N LEU A 74 -7.24 16.25 -4.87
CA LEU A 74 -7.41 17.29 -5.87
C LEU A 74 -6.40 17.02 -6.97
N GLY A 75 -6.86 17.06 -8.21
CA GLY A 75 -6.00 16.83 -9.37
C GLY A 75 -6.26 17.86 -10.48
N ALA A 76 -5.20 18.21 -11.17
CA ALA A 76 -5.27 19.01 -12.38
C ALA A 76 -4.39 18.39 -13.47
N ILE A 77 -4.86 18.36 -14.69
CA ILE A 77 -4.09 17.92 -15.87
C ILE A 77 -4.20 19.01 -16.93
N VAL A 78 -3.06 19.40 -17.48
CA VAL A 78 -2.96 20.36 -18.58
C VAL A 78 -2.44 19.64 -19.82
N LYS A 79 -3.15 19.78 -20.95
CA LYS A 79 -2.62 19.49 -22.28
C LYS A 79 -1.70 20.64 -22.71
N ALA A 80 -0.42 20.56 -22.35
CA ALA A 80 0.55 21.61 -22.66
C ALA A 80 0.77 21.74 -24.19
N THR A 81 0.72 20.62 -24.91
CA THR A 81 0.71 20.55 -26.36
C THR A 81 -0.26 19.45 -26.84
N LYS A 82 -0.37 19.22 -28.15
CA LYS A 82 -1.13 18.07 -28.66
C LYS A 82 -0.58 16.73 -28.17
N GLN A 83 0.72 16.65 -27.89
CA GLN A 83 1.43 15.46 -27.45
C GLN A 83 1.69 15.41 -25.94
N LEU A 84 2.05 16.56 -25.33
CA LEU A 84 2.50 16.62 -23.94
C LEU A 84 1.33 16.93 -23.00
N ARG A 85 1.21 16.12 -21.94
CA ARG A 85 0.31 16.34 -20.83
C ARG A 85 1.10 16.39 -19.54
N VAL A 86 0.77 17.33 -18.68
CA VAL A 86 1.37 17.50 -17.35
C VAL A 86 0.25 17.49 -16.33
N GLY A 87 0.43 16.79 -15.25
CA GLY A 87 -0.54 16.68 -14.17
C GLY A 87 0.08 16.92 -12.81
N VAL A 88 -0.74 17.43 -11.90
CA VAL A 88 -0.42 17.53 -10.48
C VAL A 88 -1.58 17.00 -9.67
N THR A 89 -1.29 16.22 -8.65
CA THR A 89 -2.29 15.72 -7.71
C THR A 89 -1.82 15.95 -6.28
N TYR A 90 -2.70 16.51 -5.48
CA TYR A 90 -2.55 16.56 -4.03
C TYR A 90 -3.51 15.56 -3.39
N SER A 91 -2.97 14.65 -2.59
CA SER A 91 -3.74 13.76 -1.73
C SER A 91 -3.63 14.24 -0.29
N SER A 92 -4.75 14.59 0.32
CA SER A 92 -4.78 14.97 1.73
C SER A 92 -4.30 13.82 2.62
N PRO A 93 -3.98 14.09 3.88
CA PRO A 93 -3.98 13.04 4.89
C PRO A 93 -5.29 12.26 4.86
N THR A 94 -5.21 10.98 5.24
CA THR A 94 -6.41 10.25 5.64
C THR A 94 -6.56 10.41 7.15
N TRP A 95 -7.69 10.92 7.57
CA TRP A 95 -8.05 11.03 8.98
C TRP A 95 -8.86 9.80 9.37
N TYR A 96 -8.29 8.98 10.22
CA TYR A 96 -8.92 7.78 10.77
C TYR A 96 -9.38 8.02 12.20
N THR A 97 -10.47 7.34 12.55
CA THR A 97 -10.88 7.07 13.93
C THR A 97 -10.85 5.57 14.13
N LEU A 98 -9.96 5.09 15.00
CA LEU A 98 -9.63 3.67 15.15
C LEU A 98 -9.82 3.22 16.59
N LYS A 99 -10.15 1.92 16.75
CA LYS A 99 -10.20 1.20 18.01
C LYS A 99 -9.40 -0.09 17.87
N ASP A 100 -8.54 -0.37 18.83
CA ASP A 100 -7.75 -1.59 18.91
C ASP A 100 -8.22 -2.49 20.04
N GLU A 101 -8.25 -3.79 19.77
CA GLU A 101 -8.48 -4.86 20.73
C GLU A 101 -7.29 -5.82 20.69
N TYR A 102 -6.68 -6.08 21.84
CA TYR A 102 -5.60 -7.02 22.01
C TYR A 102 -6.08 -8.21 22.83
N THR A 103 -5.78 -9.41 22.37
CA THR A 103 -6.01 -10.64 23.11
C THR A 103 -4.71 -11.41 23.22
N GLN A 104 -4.28 -11.76 24.42
CA GLN A 104 -3.05 -12.49 24.66
C GLN A 104 -3.33 -13.81 25.35
N TYR A 105 -2.58 -14.84 24.94
CA TYR A 105 -2.62 -16.17 25.50
C TYR A 105 -1.18 -16.69 25.71
N LEU A 106 -0.91 -17.26 26.87
CA LEU A 106 0.35 -17.92 27.20
C LEU A 106 0.10 -19.30 27.77
N SER A 107 0.80 -20.30 27.24
CA SER A 107 0.81 -21.68 27.74
C SER A 107 2.23 -22.19 27.89
N VAL A 108 2.51 -22.89 28.95
CA VAL A 108 3.79 -23.57 29.21
C VAL A 108 3.57 -25.04 29.51
N ASN A 109 4.41 -25.93 28.97
CA ASN A 109 4.29 -27.39 29.11
C ASN A 109 2.85 -27.90 28.86
N ASN A 110 2.17 -27.31 27.84
CA ASN A 110 0.78 -27.57 27.50
C ASN A 110 -0.21 -27.21 28.61
N ARG A 111 0.17 -26.39 29.58
CA ARG A 111 -0.69 -25.84 30.64
C ARG A 111 -0.81 -24.34 30.48
N SER A 112 -2.01 -23.82 30.65
CA SER A 112 -2.23 -22.38 30.69
C SER A 112 -1.45 -21.77 31.87
N ALA A 113 -0.70 -20.68 31.59
CA ALA A 113 0.00 -19.94 32.63
C ALA A 113 -0.94 -19.08 33.50
N PHE A 114 -2.18 -18.91 33.08
CA PHE A 114 -3.19 -18.10 33.75
C PHE A 114 -4.44 -18.94 34.03
N ALA A 115 -5.12 -18.69 35.14
CA ALA A 115 -6.41 -19.33 35.44
C ALA A 115 -7.47 -19.01 34.34
N ASN A 116 -7.34 -17.85 33.71
CA ASN A 116 -8.12 -17.46 32.56
C ASN A 116 -7.13 -17.06 31.46
N PRO A 117 -6.82 -17.95 30.50
CA PRO A 117 -5.70 -17.79 29.55
C PRO A 117 -5.89 -16.66 28.54
N LYS A 118 -7.00 -15.96 28.61
CA LYS A 118 -7.37 -14.92 27.65
C LYS A 118 -7.45 -13.57 28.34
N VAL A 119 -6.42 -12.74 28.14
CA VAL A 119 -6.46 -11.34 28.54
C VAL A 119 -6.92 -10.51 27.37
N ILE A 120 -8.02 -9.79 27.51
CA ILE A 120 -8.54 -8.87 26.50
C ILE A 120 -8.27 -7.45 26.98
N VAL A 121 -7.57 -6.67 26.18
CA VAL A 121 -7.31 -5.26 26.41
C VAL A 121 -7.94 -4.47 25.27
N GLU A 122 -8.98 -3.73 25.56
CA GLU A 122 -9.57 -2.78 24.64
C GLU A 122 -8.90 -1.42 24.82
N ALA A 123 -8.27 -0.91 23.77
CA ALA A 123 -7.75 0.44 23.77
C ALA A 123 -8.88 1.47 23.57
N PRO A 124 -8.83 2.63 24.23
CA PRO A 124 -9.73 3.74 23.89
C PRO A 124 -9.62 4.10 22.42
N GLU A 125 -10.73 4.58 21.85
CA GLU A 125 -10.74 5.11 20.50
C GLU A 125 -9.71 6.25 20.35
N TYR A 126 -8.96 6.22 19.26
CA TYR A 126 -7.97 7.24 18.96
C TYR A 126 -8.07 7.72 17.51
N LYS A 127 -7.62 8.95 17.27
CA LYS A 127 -7.54 9.52 15.93
C LYS A 127 -6.13 9.36 15.38
N PHE A 128 -6.07 8.89 14.14
CA PHE A 128 -4.83 8.65 13.43
C PHE A 128 -4.84 9.40 12.09
N ARG A 129 -3.76 10.10 11.78
CA ARG A 129 -3.59 10.85 10.55
C ARG A 129 -2.41 10.31 9.76
N THR A 130 -2.66 9.90 8.52
CA THR A 130 -1.59 9.55 7.58
C THR A 130 -0.91 10.80 7.00
N PRO A 131 0.28 10.69 6.40
CA PRO A 131 0.86 11.81 5.65
C PRO A 131 0.04 12.14 4.39
N SER A 132 0.11 13.42 3.98
CA SER A 132 -0.32 13.84 2.64
C SER A 132 0.72 13.45 1.59
N SER A 133 0.32 13.49 0.31
CA SER A 133 1.25 13.27 -0.79
C SER A 133 0.99 14.21 -1.97
N TRP A 134 2.08 14.53 -2.66
CA TRP A 134 2.06 15.24 -3.94
C TRP A 134 2.52 14.31 -5.04
N THR A 135 1.81 14.32 -6.16
CA THR A 135 2.20 13.58 -7.37
C THR A 135 2.34 14.57 -8.51
N LEU A 136 3.50 14.56 -9.15
CA LEU A 136 3.75 15.27 -10.41
C LEU A 136 3.80 14.24 -11.52
N SER A 137 3.00 14.42 -12.56
CA SER A 137 2.83 13.49 -13.67
C SER A 137 3.17 14.13 -15.00
N GLY A 138 3.82 13.40 -15.88
CA GLY A 138 4.06 13.78 -17.26
C GLY A 138 3.72 12.63 -18.20
N ALA A 139 3.11 12.92 -19.34
CA ALA A 139 2.85 11.92 -20.37
C ALA A 139 3.08 12.53 -21.75
N TYR A 140 3.75 11.75 -22.62
CA TYR A 140 4.01 12.13 -24.00
C TYR A 140 3.38 11.08 -24.96
N LEU A 141 2.56 11.57 -25.90
CA LEU A 141 1.88 10.76 -26.90
C LEU A 141 2.64 10.81 -28.23
N PHE A 142 3.03 9.67 -28.73
CA PHE A 142 3.62 9.50 -30.08
C PHE A 142 2.49 9.17 -31.07
N GLY A 143 1.84 10.21 -31.56
CA GLY A 143 0.66 10.05 -32.43
C GLY A 143 -0.49 9.32 -31.72
N LYS A 144 -1.04 8.30 -32.40
CA LYS A 144 -2.13 7.47 -31.89
C LYS A 144 -1.65 6.10 -31.38
N SER A 145 -0.37 5.78 -31.58
CA SER A 145 0.14 4.41 -31.44
C SER A 145 0.95 4.19 -30.16
N ALA A 146 1.56 5.22 -29.58
CA ALA A 146 2.39 5.02 -28.39
C ALA A 146 2.23 6.13 -27.37
N LEU A 147 2.54 5.81 -26.13
CA LEU A 147 2.50 6.69 -24.97
C LEU A 147 3.63 6.31 -24.02
N ILE A 148 4.33 7.31 -23.47
CA ILE A 148 5.20 7.15 -22.31
C ILE A 148 4.68 8.06 -21.20
N SER A 149 4.69 7.59 -19.96
CA SER A 149 4.32 8.35 -18.77
C SER A 149 5.33 8.20 -17.66
N VAL A 150 5.45 9.26 -16.85
CA VAL A 150 6.29 9.32 -15.66
C VAL A 150 5.50 9.97 -14.53
N ASP A 151 5.53 9.37 -13.35
CA ASP A 151 4.99 9.94 -12.11
C ASP A 151 6.11 10.05 -11.07
N TYR A 152 6.24 11.22 -10.47
CA TYR A 152 7.06 11.46 -9.29
C TYR A 152 6.13 11.74 -8.11
N ILE A 153 6.27 10.94 -7.03
CA ILE A 153 5.42 11.02 -5.85
C ILE A 153 6.30 11.39 -4.66
N TYR A 154 5.92 12.45 -3.95
CA TYR A 154 6.56 12.86 -2.70
C TYR A 154 5.60 12.68 -1.53
N LYS A 155 6.09 12.08 -0.43
CA LYS A 155 5.33 11.85 0.78
C LYS A 155 6.23 11.99 2.02
N ASN A 156 5.85 12.83 2.99
CA ASN A 156 6.60 12.96 4.24
C ASN A 156 5.94 12.13 5.35
N TYR A 157 6.54 10.99 5.67
CA TYR A 157 6.02 10.08 6.68
C TYR A 157 6.19 10.58 8.12
N GLN A 158 7.03 11.58 8.38
CA GLN A 158 7.11 12.25 9.69
C GLN A 158 5.82 13.02 10.05
N ASN A 159 4.95 13.29 9.05
CA ASN A 159 3.65 13.91 9.28
C ASN A 159 2.54 12.92 9.70
N LEU A 160 2.87 11.64 9.84
CA LEU A 160 2.01 10.65 10.46
C LEU A 160 1.83 10.99 11.94
N TYR A 161 0.60 10.96 12.44
CA TYR A 161 0.33 11.46 13.79
C TYR A 161 -0.84 10.73 14.46
N PHE A 162 -0.63 10.32 15.70
CA PHE A 162 -1.65 9.76 16.59
C PHE A 162 -2.15 10.85 17.54
N ARG A 163 -3.42 11.18 17.48
CA ARG A 163 -4.03 12.17 18.36
C ARG A 163 -4.62 11.48 19.57
N SER A 164 -3.76 11.13 20.51
CA SER A 164 -4.10 10.55 21.82
C SER A 164 -2.95 10.83 22.78
N SER A 165 -3.26 11.16 24.02
CA SER A 165 -2.25 11.35 25.08
C SER A 165 -1.51 10.06 25.41
N LEU A 166 -2.15 8.91 25.20
CA LEU A 166 -1.57 7.58 25.42
C LEU A 166 -0.57 7.17 24.34
N MET A 167 -0.54 7.88 23.19
CA MET A 167 0.29 7.54 22.04
C MET A 167 1.40 8.58 21.78
N LYS A 168 1.87 9.24 22.84
CA LYS A 168 2.97 10.21 22.72
C LYS A 168 4.26 9.53 22.27
N SER A 169 4.59 8.38 22.85
CA SER A 169 5.78 7.60 22.48
C SER A 169 5.76 7.11 21.04
N GLN A 170 4.59 6.79 20.49
CA GLN A 170 4.43 6.43 19.09
C GLN A 170 4.72 7.62 18.17
N ASN A 171 4.30 8.83 18.53
CA ASN A 171 4.61 10.03 17.78
C ASN A 171 6.11 10.35 17.80
N GLU A 172 6.77 10.21 18.96
CA GLU A 172 8.22 10.34 19.09
C GLU A 172 8.94 9.31 18.21
N ALA A 173 8.50 8.05 18.21
CA ALA A 173 9.05 7.01 17.35
C ALA A 173 8.83 7.30 15.84
N VAL A 174 7.73 7.95 15.46
CA VAL A 174 7.49 8.40 14.09
C VAL A 174 8.53 9.43 13.66
N GLU A 175 8.79 10.45 14.50
CA GLU A 175 9.78 11.49 14.20
C GLU A 175 11.20 10.94 14.14
N GLU A 176 11.55 10.02 15.01
CA GLU A 176 12.87 9.41 15.09
C GLU A 176 13.14 8.44 13.95
N ASN A 177 12.15 7.59 13.59
CA ASN A 177 12.36 6.44 12.73
C ASN A 177 11.93 6.66 11.27
N LEU A 178 11.04 7.61 11.00
CA LEU A 178 10.51 7.83 9.67
C LEU A 178 11.11 9.08 9.00
N ALA A 179 11.07 9.07 7.68
CA ALA A 179 11.58 10.14 6.83
C ALA A 179 10.61 10.47 5.68
N ALA A 180 10.88 11.56 4.98
CA ALA A 180 10.25 11.82 3.70
C ALA A 180 10.75 10.83 2.65
N THR A 181 9.87 10.45 1.73
CA THR A 181 10.16 9.50 0.65
C THR A 181 9.77 10.05 -0.70
N SER A 182 10.45 9.54 -1.71
CA SER A 182 10.09 9.73 -3.11
C SER A 182 9.81 8.38 -3.76
N ALA A 183 8.85 8.37 -4.68
CA ALA A 183 8.62 7.24 -5.56
C ALA A 183 8.63 7.72 -7.01
N LEU A 184 9.17 6.88 -7.90
CA LEU A 184 9.20 7.09 -9.34
C LEU A 184 8.47 5.95 -10.02
N ARG A 185 7.56 6.28 -10.94
CA ARG A 185 6.88 5.31 -11.80
C ARG A 185 7.05 5.72 -13.24
N ILE A 186 7.43 4.78 -14.08
CA ILE A 186 7.60 4.99 -15.52
C ILE A 186 6.78 3.92 -16.22
N GLY A 187 5.97 4.30 -17.19
CA GLY A 187 5.13 3.37 -17.94
C GLY A 187 5.09 3.72 -19.42
N GLY A 188 4.84 2.69 -20.22
CA GLY A 188 4.65 2.86 -21.65
C GLY A 188 3.54 1.95 -22.17
N GLU A 189 2.86 2.44 -23.20
CA GLU A 189 1.86 1.69 -23.96
C GLU A 189 2.18 1.79 -25.46
N TYR A 190 2.07 0.67 -26.16
CA TYR A 190 2.12 0.63 -27.62
C TYR A 190 0.85 -0.02 -28.13
N ARG A 191 0.18 0.63 -29.10
CA ARG A 191 -1.07 0.19 -29.72
C ARG A 191 -0.82 -0.22 -31.14
N ILE A 192 -1.18 -1.45 -31.47
CA ILE A 192 -1.12 -2.03 -32.80
C ILE A 192 -2.53 -1.99 -33.37
N PRO A 193 -2.80 -1.13 -34.38
CA PRO A 193 -4.11 -1.08 -34.99
C PRO A 193 -4.32 -2.26 -35.93
N PHE A 194 -5.54 -2.79 -35.98
CA PHE A 194 -6.00 -3.75 -36.99
C PHE A 194 -7.47 -3.44 -37.35
N LYS A 195 -7.90 -3.86 -38.51
CA LYS A 195 -9.26 -3.61 -39.00
C LYS A 195 -10.08 -4.89 -39.02
N THR A 196 -11.33 -4.76 -38.59
CA THR A 196 -12.36 -5.80 -38.76
C THR A 196 -13.63 -5.09 -39.22
N ASN A 197 -14.15 -5.44 -40.39
CA ASN A 197 -15.37 -4.85 -40.95
C ASN A 197 -15.35 -3.29 -40.92
N GLU A 198 -14.26 -2.69 -41.42
CA GLU A 198 -14.00 -1.24 -41.45
C GLU A 198 -13.84 -0.54 -40.08
N ILE A 199 -14.07 -1.25 -38.97
CA ILE A 199 -13.82 -0.73 -37.61
C ILE A 199 -12.34 -0.89 -37.27
N THR A 200 -11.70 0.19 -36.83
CA THR A 200 -10.32 0.16 -36.34
C THR A 200 -10.31 -0.34 -34.91
N ASN A 201 -9.69 -1.47 -34.72
CA ASN A 201 -9.46 -2.12 -33.42
C ASN A 201 -7.99 -1.98 -33.01
N TYR A 202 -7.67 -2.33 -31.78
CA TYR A 202 -6.31 -2.19 -31.25
C TYR A 202 -5.93 -3.37 -30.37
N VAL A 203 -4.70 -3.86 -30.56
CA VAL A 203 -3.98 -4.62 -29.51
C VAL A 203 -3.08 -3.64 -28.78
N SER A 204 -3.15 -3.62 -27.48
CA SER A 204 -2.33 -2.76 -26.62
C SER A 204 -1.34 -3.59 -25.83
N LEU A 205 -0.05 -3.21 -25.87
CA LEU A 205 1.00 -3.79 -25.04
C LEU A 205 1.49 -2.71 -24.07
N ARG A 206 1.70 -3.09 -22.81
CA ARG A 206 2.12 -2.17 -21.75
C ARG A 206 3.27 -2.75 -20.95
N ALA A 207 4.16 -1.87 -20.55
CA ALA A 207 5.20 -2.21 -19.58
C ALA A 207 5.41 -1.02 -18.63
N GLY A 208 5.81 -1.32 -17.39
CA GLY A 208 6.07 -0.30 -16.40
C GLY A 208 7.14 -0.72 -15.40
N TYR A 209 7.74 0.28 -14.78
CA TYR A 209 8.69 0.16 -13.69
C TYR A 209 8.28 1.08 -12.56
N ARG A 210 8.44 0.63 -11.31
CA ARG A 210 8.28 1.44 -10.11
C ARG A 210 9.44 1.28 -9.16
N TYR A 211 9.80 2.39 -8.54
CA TYR A 211 10.78 2.47 -7.46
C TYR A 211 10.17 3.32 -6.34
N GLU A 212 10.11 2.79 -5.12
CA GLU A 212 9.56 3.47 -3.95
C GLU A 212 10.56 3.40 -2.80
N GLN A 213 11.01 4.55 -2.31
CA GLN A 213 11.92 4.62 -1.17
C GLN A 213 11.25 4.10 0.09
N SER A 214 12.02 3.43 0.95
CA SER A 214 11.56 3.05 2.27
C SER A 214 11.32 4.30 3.13
N PRO A 215 10.22 4.35 3.89
CA PRO A 215 9.98 5.45 4.83
C PRO A 215 10.86 5.38 6.08
N TYR A 216 11.49 4.25 6.35
CA TYR A 216 12.33 4.07 7.53
C TYR A 216 13.74 4.61 7.33
N LYS A 217 14.26 5.28 8.34
CA LYS A 217 15.67 5.73 8.35
C LYS A 217 16.57 4.49 8.43
N LYS A 218 17.57 4.42 7.55
CA LYS A 218 18.49 3.27 7.45
C LYS A 218 19.28 2.96 8.73
N SER A 219 19.44 3.92 9.61
CA SER A 219 20.14 3.75 10.87
C SER A 219 19.43 2.84 11.89
N ILE A 220 18.13 2.60 11.71
CA ILE A 220 17.29 1.89 12.68
C ILE A 220 16.66 0.65 12.06
N TYR A 221 16.12 0.76 10.84
CA TYR A 221 15.49 -0.35 10.12
C TYR A 221 16.08 -0.45 8.72
N ASN A 222 16.75 -1.56 8.44
CA ASN A 222 17.32 -1.82 7.12
C ASN A 222 16.24 -2.42 6.20
N ILE A 223 15.31 -1.58 5.77
CA ILE A 223 14.26 -1.92 4.82
C ILE A 223 14.64 -1.31 3.47
N ASP A 224 14.91 -2.17 2.50
CA ASP A 224 15.28 -1.74 1.15
C ASP A 224 14.11 -1.03 0.45
N PRO A 225 14.40 -0.19 -0.55
CA PRO A 225 13.37 0.33 -1.45
C PRO A 225 12.60 -0.80 -2.13
N LEU A 226 11.30 -0.56 -2.36
CA LEU A 226 10.50 -1.46 -3.16
C LEU A 226 10.73 -1.19 -4.64
N THR A 227 11.08 -2.22 -5.39
CA THR A 227 11.22 -2.18 -6.85
C THR A 227 10.20 -3.10 -7.51
N GLY A 228 9.57 -2.66 -8.58
CA GLY A 228 8.55 -3.45 -9.25
C GLY A 228 8.51 -3.25 -10.75
N TYR A 229 8.02 -4.27 -11.45
CA TYR A 229 7.79 -4.31 -12.88
C TYR A 229 6.35 -4.70 -13.16
N SER A 230 5.76 -4.12 -14.19
CA SER A 230 4.42 -4.47 -14.64
C SER A 230 4.40 -4.72 -16.14
N PHE A 231 3.60 -5.68 -16.55
CA PHE A 231 3.35 -6.02 -17.95
C PHE A 231 1.87 -6.15 -18.16
N GLY A 232 1.38 -5.72 -19.32
CA GLY A 232 -0.03 -5.80 -19.64
C GLY A 232 -0.27 -5.94 -21.13
N ALA A 233 -1.36 -6.62 -21.47
CA ALA A 233 -1.88 -6.70 -22.80
C ALA A 233 -3.38 -6.43 -22.80
N GLY A 234 -3.88 -5.86 -23.87
CA GLY A 234 -5.30 -5.60 -24.04
C GLY A 234 -5.75 -5.63 -25.48
N VAL A 235 -7.02 -5.91 -25.69
CA VAL A 235 -7.67 -5.87 -27.00
C VAL A 235 -8.89 -4.97 -26.93
N THR A 236 -8.99 -4.05 -27.89
CA THR A 236 -10.17 -3.19 -28.06
C THR A 236 -10.87 -3.59 -29.36
N LEU A 237 -12.12 -3.99 -29.25
CA LEU A 237 -12.99 -4.44 -30.35
C LEU A 237 -14.25 -3.56 -30.35
N GLY A 238 -14.26 -2.51 -31.18
CA GLY A 238 -15.36 -1.55 -31.19
C GLY A 238 -15.54 -0.89 -29.81
N GLY A 239 -16.72 -1.06 -29.20
CA GLY A 239 -17.05 -0.53 -27.87
C GLY A 239 -16.62 -1.41 -26.69
N ILE A 240 -15.96 -2.55 -26.93
CA ILE A 240 -15.54 -3.50 -25.89
C ILE A 240 -14.03 -3.46 -25.77
N ARG A 241 -13.53 -3.48 -24.51
CA ARG A 241 -12.10 -3.60 -24.21
C ARG A 241 -11.88 -4.64 -23.13
N LEU A 242 -10.92 -5.54 -23.40
CA LEU A 242 -10.43 -6.55 -22.46
C LEU A 242 -8.96 -6.28 -22.19
N ASP A 243 -8.60 -6.18 -20.93
CA ASP A 243 -7.22 -6.00 -20.50
C ASP A 243 -6.82 -7.06 -19.48
N ALA A 244 -5.58 -7.52 -19.57
CA ALA A 244 -4.92 -8.34 -18.56
C ALA A 244 -3.60 -7.69 -18.19
N SER A 245 -3.27 -7.66 -16.89
CA SER A 245 -1.97 -7.18 -16.44
C SER A 245 -1.45 -8.01 -15.28
N TYR A 246 -0.14 -8.11 -15.22
CA TYR A 246 0.61 -8.72 -14.12
C TYR A 246 1.63 -7.72 -13.60
N ASP A 247 1.65 -7.53 -12.30
CA ASP A 247 2.65 -6.73 -11.64
C ASP A 247 3.41 -7.55 -10.59
N VAL A 248 4.72 -7.36 -10.52
CA VAL A 248 5.58 -8.00 -9.53
C VAL A 248 6.45 -6.94 -8.86
N ALA A 249 6.51 -6.97 -7.54
CA ALA A 249 7.40 -6.11 -6.76
C ALA A 249 8.20 -6.91 -5.74
N LYS A 250 9.41 -6.41 -5.44
CA LYS A 250 10.34 -7.05 -4.50
C LYS A 250 10.81 -6.02 -3.48
N GLN A 251 10.96 -6.49 -2.25
CA GLN A 251 11.53 -5.73 -1.14
C GLN A 251 12.29 -6.68 -0.22
N THR A 252 13.44 -6.26 0.29
CA THR A 252 14.20 -6.99 1.30
C THR A 252 14.16 -6.24 2.61
N ASN A 253 13.90 -6.94 3.70
CA ASN A 253 13.88 -6.39 5.06
C ASN A 253 14.86 -7.19 5.92
N LEU A 254 15.52 -6.53 6.86
CA LEU A 254 16.25 -7.18 7.94
C LEU A 254 15.31 -7.30 9.14
N TYR A 255 15.20 -8.50 9.68
CA TYR A 255 14.40 -8.75 10.87
C TYR A 255 15.29 -9.37 11.97
N GLN A 256 15.35 -8.69 13.12
CA GLN A 256 16.08 -9.17 14.28
C GLN A 256 15.08 -9.55 15.38
N MET A 257 15.03 -10.84 15.70
CA MET A 257 14.06 -11.37 16.65
C MET A 257 14.45 -11.09 18.11
N TYR A 258 15.76 -11.14 18.39
CA TYR A 258 16.32 -10.92 19.74
C TYR A 258 17.46 -9.91 19.63
N GLU A 259 17.19 -8.64 19.89
CA GLU A 259 18.13 -7.54 19.66
C GLU A 259 19.44 -7.67 20.45
N ASN A 260 19.40 -8.26 21.66
CA ASN A 260 20.54 -8.35 22.57
C ASN A 260 21.27 -9.71 22.53
N VAL A 261 20.74 -10.71 21.84
CA VAL A 261 21.26 -12.09 21.87
C VAL A 261 21.70 -12.58 20.49
N LEU A 262 20.91 -12.31 19.47
CA LEU A 262 21.22 -12.67 18.08
C LEU A 262 21.68 -11.44 17.31
N THR A 263 22.98 -11.33 17.09
CA THR A 263 23.60 -10.18 16.39
C THR A 263 23.43 -10.21 14.86
N THR A 264 23.07 -11.37 14.31
CA THR A 264 22.86 -11.54 12.86
C THR A 264 21.38 -11.50 12.54
N PRO A 265 20.88 -10.43 11.87
CA PRO A 265 19.49 -10.34 11.48
C PRO A 265 19.13 -11.31 10.35
N ALA A 266 17.89 -11.76 10.33
CA ALA A 266 17.34 -12.54 9.23
C ALA A 266 17.01 -11.64 8.04
N HIS A 267 17.41 -12.06 6.82
CA HIS A 267 17.04 -11.40 5.58
C HIS A 267 15.70 -11.93 5.08
N ILE A 268 14.65 -11.12 5.17
CA ILE A 268 13.33 -11.45 4.65
C ILE A 268 13.17 -10.85 3.27
N LYS A 269 13.15 -11.69 2.24
CA LYS A 269 12.86 -11.29 0.86
C LYS A 269 11.39 -11.48 0.57
N SER A 270 10.67 -10.39 0.37
CA SER A 270 9.25 -10.38 0.02
C SER A 270 9.08 -10.17 -1.48
N THR A 271 8.24 -10.99 -2.11
CA THR A 271 7.81 -10.83 -3.50
C THR A 271 6.29 -10.69 -3.51
N TYR A 272 5.81 -9.61 -4.07
CA TYR A 272 4.38 -9.32 -4.21
C TYR A 272 4.01 -9.48 -5.68
N GLY A 273 3.00 -10.27 -5.99
CA GLY A 273 2.49 -10.45 -7.34
C GLY A 273 1.00 -10.20 -7.39
N ASN A 274 0.54 -9.41 -8.37
CA ASN A 274 -0.87 -9.18 -8.62
C ASN A 274 -1.20 -9.47 -10.08
N PHE A 275 -2.32 -10.11 -10.29
CA PHE A 275 -2.90 -10.33 -11.59
C PHE A 275 -4.27 -9.65 -11.66
N LEU A 276 -4.47 -8.82 -12.70
CA LEU A 276 -5.68 -8.03 -12.88
C LEU A 276 -6.27 -8.26 -14.26
N PHE A 277 -7.55 -8.58 -14.30
CA PHE A 277 -8.37 -8.55 -15.51
C PHE A 277 -9.35 -7.38 -15.45
N THR A 278 -9.50 -6.68 -16.57
CA THR A 278 -10.48 -5.59 -16.70
C THR A 278 -11.33 -5.81 -17.95
N PHE A 279 -12.62 -5.75 -17.78
CA PHE A 279 -13.60 -5.68 -18.84
C PHE A 279 -14.21 -4.29 -18.88
N THR A 280 -14.20 -3.66 -20.05
CA THR A 280 -14.84 -2.35 -20.26
C THR A 280 -15.80 -2.45 -21.42
N ALA A 281 -17.04 -2.02 -21.22
CA ALA A 281 -18.03 -1.90 -22.28
C ALA A 281 -18.51 -0.44 -22.37
N GLN A 282 -18.52 0.10 -23.59
CA GLN A 282 -19.13 1.40 -23.86
C GLN A 282 -20.58 1.14 -24.22
N LEU A 283 -21.50 1.61 -23.37
CA LEU A 283 -22.93 1.32 -23.53
C LEU A 283 -23.64 2.30 -24.49
N PHE A 284 -23.00 3.46 -24.81
CA PHE A 284 -23.54 4.50 -25.72
C PHE A 284 -22.41 5.27 -26.39
#